data_367540f55d830bfc883a5b4ff79aedbf
#
_entry.id   367540f55d830bfc883a5b4ff79aedbf
#
_cell.length_a   1.000
_cell.length_b   1.000
_cell.length_c   1.000
_cell.angle_alpha   90.00
_cell.angle_beta   90.00
_cell.angle_gamma   90.00
#
_symmetry.space_group_name_H-M   'P 1'
#
loop_
_entity.id
_entity.type
_entity.pdbx_description
1 polymer ?
#
loop_
_entity_poly.entity_id
_entity_poly.type
_entity_poly.pdbx_seq_one_letter_code
_entity_poly.pdbx_strand_id
1 'polypeptide(L)'
;DAFLRRCIFHFIEFPSPEKMHEIVNVHYPDLDKHLLGQAMEAFYWIRSMPDVQKKPSTSELLDWLQAMVLGGVPAEVVKQDFPFIGTLLKKNQDIDIFHRYKNRGMR
;
A
#
# COMPACT_ATOMS: atom_id res chain seq x y z
N ASP A 1 4.17 5.25 31.81
CA ASP A 1 4.57 6.55 31.33
C ASP A 1 4.60 6.61 29.82
N ALA A 2 4.20 7.73 29.27
CA ALA A 2 4.21 7.95 27.85
C ALA A 2 5.59 7.74 27.25
N PHE A 3 6.60 8.08 28.00
CA PHE A 3 7.95 7.92 27.56
C PHE A 3 8.28 6.46 27.24
N LEU A 4 7.92 5.58 28.11
CA LEU A 4 8.18 4.16 27.89
C LEU A 4 7.41 3.64 26.70
N ARG A 5 6.19 4.08 26.55
CA ARG A 5 5.39 3.64 25.42
C ARG A 5 5.99 4.11 24.11
N ARG A 6 6.54 5.31 24.09
CA ARG A 6 7.18 5.80 22.89
C ARG A 6 8.39 4.97 22.53
N CYS A 7 9.16 4.57 23.53
CA CYS A 7 10.32 3.74 23.28
C CYS A 7 9.91 2.42 22.66
N ILE A 8 8.82 1.85 23.14
CA ILE A 8 8.31 0.60 22.58
C ILE A 8 7.91 0.80 21.14
N PHE A 9 7.22 1.90 20.84
CA PHE A 9 6.78 2.17 19.48
C PHE A 9 7.93 2.25 18.50
N HIS A 10 9.07 2.72 18.94
CA HIS A 10 10.21 2.85 18.06
C HIS A 10 10.67 1.52 17.50
N PHE A 11 10.35 0.43 18.18
CA PHE A 11 10.78 -0.88 17.75
C PHE A 11 9.74 -1.64 16.99
N ILE A 12 8.56 -1.05 16.81
CA ILE A 12 7.53 -1.67 16.00
C ILE A 12 7.76 -1.29 14.57
N GLU A 13 8.22 -2.25 13.79
CA GLU A 13 8.52 -2.01 12.40
C GLU A 13 7.29 -2.30 11.54
N PHE A 14 7.23 -1.62 10.40
CA PHE A 14 6.20 -1.94 9.44
C PHE A 14 6.41 -3.36 8.93
N PRO A 15 5.32 -4.13 8.75
CA PRO A 15 5.48 -5.52 8.36
C PRO A 15 6.25 -5.69 7.06
N SER A 16 7.09 -6.72 7.00
CA SER A 16 7.76 -7.09 5.77
C SER A 16 6.72 -7.61 4.76
N PRO A 17 7.10 -7.71 3.47
CA PRO A 17 6.16 -8.28 2.49
C PRO A 17 5.65 -9.66 2.87
N GLU A 18 6.50 -10.50 3.43
CA GLU A 18 6.07 -11.85 3.84
C GLU A 18 5.04 -11.78 4.95
N LYS A 19 5.28 -10.94 5.95
CA LYS A 19 4.32 -10.74 7.02
C LYS A 19 3.04 -10.15 6.50
N MET A 20 3.14 -9.21 5.57
CA MET A 20 1.95 -8.58 5.01
C MET A 20 1.11 -9.59 4.26
N HIS A 21 1.73 -10.52 3.54
CA HIS A 21 0.99 -11.60 2.89
C HIS A 21 0.17 -12.39 3.89
N GLU A 22 0.74 -12.69 5.05
CA GLU A 22 0.01 -13.41 6.10
C GLU A 22 -1.16 -12.60 6.60
N ILE A 23 -0.95 -11.30 6.82
CA ILE A 23 -2.02 -10.42 7.30
C ILE A 23 -3.16 -10.37 6.29
N VAL A 24 -2.83 -10.22 5.01
CA VAL A 24 -3.85 -10.15 3.98
C VAL A 24 -4.60 -11.47 3.88
N ASN A 25 -3.90 -12.58 4.01
CA ASN A 25 -4.56 -13.89 3.95
C ASN A 25 -5.58 -14.10 5.06
N VAL A 26 -5.31 -13.52 6.24
CA VAL A 26 -6.28 -13.60 7.32
C VAL A 26 -7.58 -12.88 6.95
N HIS A 27 -7.45 -11.73 6.31
CA HIS A 27 -8.61 -10.91 5.95
C HIS A 27 -9.27 -11.35 4.66
N TYR A 28 -8.49 -11.81 3.70
CA TYR A 28 -8.99 -12.13 2.35
C TYR A 28 -8.35 -13.42 1.87
N PRO A 29 -8.75 -14.57 2.44
CA PRO A 29 -8.08 -15.84 2.10
C PRO A 29 -8.29 -16.26 0.65
N ASP A 30 -9.35 -15.79 0.02
CA ASP A 30 -9.67 -16.18 -1.36
C ASP A 30 -9.19 -15.18 -2.40
N LEU A 31 -8.42 -14.18 -1.97
CA LEU A 31 -7.95 -13.15 -2.89
C LEU A 31 -7.06 -13.76 -3.97
N ASP A 32 -7.26 -13.30 -5.22
CA ASP A 32 -6.42 -13.72 -6.32
C ASP A 32 -4.96 -13.41 -6.04
N LYS A 33 -4.11 -14.42 -6.17
CA LYS A 33 -2.70 -14.25 -5.80
C LYS A 33 -1.96 -13.36 -6.76
N HIS A 34 -2.34 -13.34 -8.03
CA HIS A 34 -1.71 -12.45 -9.00
C HIS A 34 -2.04 -11.00 -8.69
N LEU A 35 -3.31 -10.73 -8.38
CA LEU A 35 -3.72 -9.38 -7.97
C LEU A 35 -2.97 -8.96 -6.71
N LEU A 36 -2.89 -9.85 -5.73
CA LEU A 36 -2.19 -9.54 -4.50
C LEU A 36 -0.73 -9.22 -4.75
N GLY A 37 -0.06 -10.02 -5.59
CA GLY A 37 1.34 -9.76 -5.90
C GLY A 37 1.57 -8.40 -6.53
N GLN A 38 0.73 -8.04 -7.49
CA GLN A 38 0.84 -6.73 -8.14
C GLN A 38 0.57 -5.60 -7.16
N ALA A 39 -0.46 -5.76 -6.33
CA ALA A 39 -0.80 -4.74 -5.35
C ALA A 39 0.31 -4.57 -4.33
N MET A 40 0.92 -5.67 -3.89
CA MET A 40 2.00 -5.59 -2.92
C MET A 40 3.21 -4.86 -3.48
N GLU A 41 3.57 -5.14 -4.72
CA GLU A 41 4.69 -4.43 -5.35
C GLU A 41 4.40 -2.94 -5.44
N ALA A 42 3.20 -2.59 -5.88
CA ALA A 42 2.81 -1.19 -5.99
C ALA A 42 2.81 -0.50 -4.63
N PHE A 43 2.27 -1.18 -3.64
CA PHE A 43 2.17 -0.65 -2.29
C PHE A 43 3.55 -0.33 -1.70
N TYR A 44 4.47 -1.27 -1.80
CA TYR A 44 5.81 -1.06 -1.24
C TYR A 44 6.61 -0.06 -2.06
N TRP A 45 6.35 0.01 -3.37
CA TRP A 45 6.97 1.05 -4.19
C TRP A 45 6.57 2.44 -3.70
N ILE A 46 5.27 2.63 -3.42
CA ILE A 46 4.78 3.91 -2.91
C ILE A 46 5.43 4.21 -1.55
N ARG A 47 5.52 3.20 -0.69
CA ARG A 47 6.11 3.41 0.63
C ARG A 47 7.60 3.75 0.56
N SER A 48 8.25 3.41 -0.55
CA SER A 48 9.66 3.71 -0.70
C SER A 48 9.94 5.15 -1.15
N MET A 49 8.90 5.90 -1.51
CA MET A 49 9.07 7.27 -1.94
C MET A 49 9.41 8.15 -0.75
N PRO A 50 10.61 8.78 -0.75
CA PRO A 50 11.01 9.54 0.43
C PRO A 50 10.21 10.80 0.67
N ASP A 51 9.61 11.36 -0.38
CA ASP A 51 8.89 12.64 -0.28
C ASP A 51 7.44 12.48 0.15
N VAL A 52 6.91 11.27 0.13
CA VAL A 52 5.55 11.03 0.59
C VAL A 52 5.49 11.19 2.09
N GLN A 53 4.66 12.12 2.56
CA GLN A 53 4.60 12.46 3.97
C GLN A 53 3.86 11.42 4.79
N LYS A 54 2.72 10.98 4.27
CA LYS A 54 1.91 9.99 4.97
C LYS A 54 1.89 8.70 4.16
N LYS A 55 2.79 7.81 4.48
CA LYS A 55 2.87 6.54 3.79
C LYS A 55 1.66 5.69 4.12
N PRO A 56 1.15 4.93 3.13
CA PRO A 56 -0.05 4.13 3.38
C PRO A 56 0.21 3.05 4.44
N SER A 57 -0.81 2.83 5.24
CA SER A 57 -0.78 1.85 6.33
C SER A 57 -1.34 0.52 5.87
N THR A 58 -1.26 -0.48 6.77
CA THR A 58 -1.86 -1.78 6.52
C THR A 58 -3.37 -1.66 6.29
N SER A 59 -4.04 -0.83 7.09
CA SER A 59 -5.48 -0.64 6.91
C SER A 59 -5.80 -0.10 5.53
N GLU A 60 -5.01 0.83 5.06
CA GLU A 60 -5.22 1.40 3.74
C GLU A 60 -4.95 0.39 2.64
N LEU A 61 -3.97 -0.47 2.83
CA LEU A 61 -3.73 -1.55 1.88
C LEU A 61 -4.94 -2.47 1.79
N LEU A 62 -5.49 -2.86 2.94
CA LEU A 62 -6.66 -3.73 2.96
C LEU A 62 -7.86 -3.07 2.29
N ASP A 63 -8.07 -1.78 2.55
CA ASP A 63 -9.15 -1.04 1.91
C ASP A 63 -8.94 -0.96 0.40
N TRP A 64 -7.70 -0.75 -0.02
CA TRP A 64 -7.38 -0.67 -1.44
C TRP A 64 -7.65 -2.01 -2.14
N LEU A 65 -7.23 -3.09 -1.52
CA LEU A 65 -7.50 -4.43 -2.07
C LEU A 65 -8.99 -4.68 -2.20
N GLN A 66 -9.75 -4.31 -1.18
CA GLN A 66 -11.20 -4.48 -1.24
C GLN A 66 -11.81 -3.66 -2.37
N ALA A 67 -11.37 -2.42 -2.53
CA ALA A 67 -11.87 -1.57 -3.61
C ALA A 67 -11.58 -2.18 -4.97
N MET A 68 -10.39 -2.73 -5.14
CA MET A 68 -10.03 -3.33 -6.43
C MET A 68 -10.83 -4.59 -6.70
N VAL A 69 -11.07 -5.40 -5.69
CA VAL A 69 -11.89 -6.60 -5.85
C VAL A 69 -13.32 -6.23 -6.21
N LEU A 70 -13.89 -5.28 -5.48
CA LEU A 70 -15.26 -4.84 -5.75
C LEU A 70 -15.40 -4.18 -7.12
N GLY A 71 -14.35 -3.50 -7.56
CA GLY A 71 -14.36 -2.87 -8.87
C GLY A 71 -14.00 -3.78 -10.02
N GLY A 72 -13.67 -5.04 -9.74
CA GLY A 72 -13.31 -5.99 -10.79
C GLY A 72 -12.02 -5.64 -11.50
N VAL A 73 -11.06 -5.06 -10.79
CA VAL A 73 -9.81 -4.61 -11.40
C VAL A 73 -8.93 -5.80 -11.73
N PRO A 74 -8.48 -5.93 -13.00
CA PRO A 74 -7.53 -7.00 -13.35
C PRO A 74 -6.15 -6.70 -12.77
N ALA A 75 -5.41 -7.76 -12.47
CA ALA A 75 -4.08 -7.61 -11.91
C ALA A 75 -3.16 -6.79 -12.83
N GLU A 76 -3.35 -6.93 -14.13
CA GLU A 76 -2.47 -6.28 -15.11
C GLU A 76 -2.50 -4.76 -15.04
N VAL A 77 -3.60 -4.16 -14.60
CA VAL A 77 -3.70 -2.70 -14.60
C VAL A 77 -3.30 -2.08 -13.27
N VAL A 78 -3.03 -2.89 -12.25
CA VAL A 78 -2.75 -2.34 -10.92
C VAL A 78 -1.54 -1.41 -10.95
N LYS A 79 -0.44 -1.84 -11.52
CA LYS A 79 0.79 -1.05 -11.55
C LYS A 79 0.80 -0.04 -12.70
N GLN A 80 -0.07 -0.19 -13.67
CA GLN A 80 -0.16 0.77 -14.78
C GLN A 80 -1.01 1.98 -14.40
N ASP A 81 -2.19 1.72 -13.86
CA ASP A 81 -3.18 2.76 -13.64
C ASP A 81 -3.35 3.15 -12.18
N PHE A 82 -2.85 2.34 -11.26
CA PHE A 82 -3.01 2.57 -9.82
C PHE A 82 -4.46 2.96 -9.49
N PRO A 83 -5.43 2.08 -9.80
CA PRO A 83 -6.83 2.43 -9.56
C PRO A 83 -7.06 2.69 -8.07
N PHE A 84 -7.97 3.61 -7.79
CA PHE A 84 -8.35 3.95 -6.41
C PHE A 84 -7.17 4.42 -5.56
N ILE A 85 -6.23 5.14 -6.18
CA ILE A 85 -5.03 5.60 -5.46
C ILE A 85 -5.39 6.45 -4.24
N GLY A 86 -6.54 7.12 -4.26
CA GLY A 86 -6.97 7.91 -3.13
C GLY A 86 -7.25 7.09 -1.88
N THR A 87 -7.40 5.77 -2.02
CA THR A 87 -7.51 4.90 -0.86
C THR A 87 -6.18 4.76 -0.14
N LEU A 88 -5.08 4.79 -0.88
CA LEU A 88 -3.74 4.67 -0.30
C LEU A 88 -3.17 6.00 0.13
N LEU A 89 -3.32 7.03 -0.68
CA LEU A 89 -2.74 8.34 -0.40
C LEU A 89 -3.85 9.31 -0.10
N LYS A 90 -3.91 9.77 1.15
CA LYS A 90 -4.99 10.63 1.61
C LYS A 90 -4.71 12.10 1.39
N LYS A 91 -3.43 12.48 1.30
CA LYS A 91 -3.08 13.89 1.13
C LYS A 91 -2.88 14.20 -0.33
N ASN A 92 -3.44 15.32 -0.78
CA ASN A 92 -3.28 15.74 -2.17
C ASN A 92 -1.82 15.94 -2.54
N GLN A 93 -1.01 16.42 -1.61
CA GLN A 93 0.42 16.59 -1.84
C GLN A 93 1.09 15.27 -2.16
N ASP A 94 0.71 14.22 -1.44
CA ASP A 94 1.30 12.90 -1.64
C ASP A 94 0.87 12.31 -2.97
N ILE A 95 -0.37 12.57 -3.38
CA ILE A 95 -0.85 12.11 -4.69
C ILE A 95 -0.07 12.80 -5.79
N ASP A 96 0.21 14.10 -5.64
CA ASP A 96 1.02 14.82 -6.63
C ASP A 96 2.43 14.27 -6.70
N ILE A 97 3.02 13.95 -5.56
CA ILE A 97 4.35 13.34 -5.53
C ILE A 97 4.32 11.99 -6.22
N PHE A 98 3.31 11.19 -5.94
CA PHE A 98 3.14 9.90 -6.59
C PHE A 98 3.10 10.04 -8.11
N HIS A 99 2.33 11.01 -8.61
CA HIS A 99 2.22 11.21 -10.06
C HIS A 99 3.55 11.62 -10.67
N ARG A 100 4.34 12.42 -9.96
CA ARG A 100 5.65 12.80 -10.47
C ARG A 100 6.58 11.60 -10.57
N TYR A 101 6.59 10.74 -9.56
CA TYR A 101 7.42 9.54 -9.61
C TYR A 101 6.96 8.61 -10.71
N LYS A 102 5.65 8.45 -10.85
CA LYS A 102 5.10 7.58 -11.87
C LYS A 102 5.47 8.07 -13.27
N ASN A 103 5.40 9.39 -13.48
CA ASN A 103 5.70 9.98 -14.78
C ASN A 103 7.17 9.90 -15.14
N ARG A 104 8.04 9.79 -14.15
CA ARG A 104 9.46 9.60 -14.41
C ARG A 104 9.79 8.19 -14.83
N GLY A 105 8.80 7.34 -14.87
CA GLY A 105 9.01 6.01 -15.38
C GLY A 105 9.21 4.98 -14.30
N MET A 106 8.12 4.59 -13.68
CA MET A 106 8.13 3.39 -12.88
C MET A 106 8.39 2.22 -13.80
N ARG A 107 9.35 1.42 -13.46
CA ARG A 107 9.70 0.26 -14.29
C ARG A 107 9.38 -1.03 -13.60
#